data_7f8dec2b6d8a20f6e7bad60dd6dca642
#
_entry.id   7f8dec2b6d8a20f6e7bad60dd6dca642
#
_cell.length_a   1.000
_cell.length_b   1.000
_cell.length_c   1.000
_cell.angle_alpha   90.00
_cell.angle_beta   90.00
_cell.angle_gamma   90.00
#
_symmetry.space_group_name_H-M   'P 1'
#
loop_
_entity.id
_entity.type
_entity.pdbx_description
1 polymer ?
#
loop_
_entity_poly.entity_id
_entity_poly.type
_entity_poly.pdbx_seq_one_letter_code
_entity_poly.pdbx_strand_id
1 'polypeptide(L)'
;YGYVKASDLESMTADDKKDIKNKMDDKNINYSSDLTKAGAEKLMQADLDAQMKKISNQYAVKEVGAGSDDMLVNSEYANGKIITIESAGSWTKVNGSWPETADKTYADYGKATKLGIVNKYKKATIVVNKKVENTSDNTAHGDTSVDGAVYRMYTDAACTNPVTTVYDANGNAKAASDYTIKNGTLETDYIRTKDTVYIKEIKAPEGFFLDPTVHQIKVDGSQFDVEYKAKAVIEDSYESEKKGFFEVYKMSSDGSTGPADFEEGAEFQIYLRSNGSYDKCKDDEHSTLTIDKKGSAKTASALAYGTYVLHQTKTGAKDTEKIDDQIIEIGKDITSEGLNYKTYTYLYNNKPFEAYLKVVKKDGDTDKTVLKANTKYQIYKVNKDGSETKVVQQYSNGNKLVDIDTFVTDESGEIMTVKALKSGTYRIYETDSASGLVIKDKYIDVTIGSQNPDYTSWTDTEGNSHALVTVHYVNKEAKGKLTLTKTGEVLKSFNKDVSNPEKNKFNYKDEYLKG
;
A
#
# COMPACT_ATOMS: atom_id res chain seq x y z
N TYR A 1 47.18 44.81 4.96
CA TYR A 1 47.93 44.71 6.20
C TYR A 1 47.48 43.46 6.97
N GLY A 2 48.33 42.43 6.97
CA GLY A 2 48.10 41.30 7.87
C GLY A 2 48.71 41.64 9.22
N TYR A 3 47.89 41.83 10.21
CA TYR A 3 48.37 41.87 11.58
C TYR A 3 48.71 40.46 12.02
N VAL A 4 49.97 40.19 12.31
CA VAL A 4 50.33 39.04 13.13
C VAL A 4 50.00 39.43 14.57
N LYS A 5 49.24 38.61 15.30
CA LYS A 5 48.98 38.89 16.72
C LYS A 5 50.34 39.01 17.43
N ALA A 6 50.47 39.96 18.33
CA ALA A 6 51.73 40.12 19.09
C ALA A 6 52.13 38.85 19.85
N SER A 7 51.13 38.05 20.32
CA SER A 7 51.34 36.72 20.89
C SER A 7 51.95 35.71 19.92
N ASP A 8 51.63 35.79 18.65
CA ASP A 8 52.13 34.87 17.65
C ASP A 8 53.57 35.18 17.29
N LEU A 9 53.96 36.45 17.31
CA LEU A 9 55.37 36.86 17.17
C LEU A 9 56.24 36.38 18.32
N GLU A 10 55.74 36.29 19.54
CA GLU A 10 56.44 35.75 20.71
C GLU A 10 56.67 34.23 20.62
N SER A 11 55.74 33.52 19.98
CA SER A 11 55.78 32.05 19.80
C SER A 11 56.55 31.60 18.57
N MET A 12 56.90 32.50 17.66
CA MET A 12 57.64 32.15 16.43
C MET A 12 59.07 31.70 16.69
N THR A 13 59.53 30.66 16.01
CA THR A 13 60.92 30.20 16.04
C THR A 13 61.86 31.21 15.40
N ALA A 14 63.15 31.06 15.65
CA ALA A 14 64.14 31.88 14.99
C ALA A 14 64.15 31.74 13.46
N ASP A 15 63.85 30.56 12.96
CA ASP A 15 63.76 30.29 11.53
C ASP A 15 62.51 30.94 10.91
N ASP A 16 61.34 30.91 11.59
CA ASP A 16 60.14 31.62 11.12
C ASP A 16 60.38 33.12 11.06
N LYS A 17 61.04 33.67 12.07
CA LYS A 17 61.41 35.09 12.10
C LYS A 17 62.36 35.47 11.00
N LYS A 18 63.31 34.58 10.67
CA LYS A 18 64.30 34.77 9.58
C LYS A 18 63.57 34.72 8.21
N ASP A 19 62.64 33.80 8.03
CA ASP A 19 61.84 33.70 6.78
C ASP A 19 61.00 34.94 6.57
N ILE A 20 60.36 35.46 7.62
CA ILE A 20 59.63 36.72 7.57
C ILE A 20 60.50 37.88 7.22
N LYS A 21 61.70 37.98 7.81
CA LYS A 21 62.73 39.02 7.47
C LYS A 21 63.11 38.97 6.00
N ASN A 22 63.44 37.81 5.48
CA ASN A 22 63.77 37.63 4.07
C ASN A 22 62.62 38.07 3.14
N LYS A 23 61.37 37.68 3.46
CA LYS A 23 60.21 38.09 2.69
C LYS A 23 59.92 39.59 2.76
N MET A 24 60.22 40.23 3.86
CA MET A 24 60.13 41.70 4.00
C MET A 24 61.21 42.42 3.24
N ASP A 25 62.42 41.90 3.28
CA ASP A 25 63.61 42.45 2.52
C ASP A 25 63.35 42.37 1.00
N ASP A 26 62.84 41.20 0.52
CA ASP A 26 62.48 41.00 -0.90
C ASP A 26 61.40 41.97 -1.39
N LYS A 27 60.56 42.41 -0.51
CA LYS A 27 59.47 43.34 -0.82
C LYS A 27 59.80 44.79 -0.44
N ASN A 28 60.98 45.04 0.00
CA ASN A 28 61.46 46.37 0.44
C ASN A 28 60.60 46.99 1.57
N ILE A 29 60.17 46.13 2.50
CA ILE A 29 59.30 46.51 3.64
C ILE A 29 60.22 46.72 4.85
N ASN A 30 60.13 47.90 5.49
CA ASN A 30 60.82 48.17 6.71
C ASN A 30 60.30 47.32 7.87
N TYR A 31 61.24 46.75 8.65
CA TYR A 31 60.91 45.93 9.83
C TYR A 31 61.88 46.20 10.98
N SER A 32 61.43 45.81 12.17
CA SER A 32 62.32 45.86 13.33
C SER A 32 63.36 44.74 13.28
N SER A 33 64.61 45.04 13.57
CA SER A 33 65.75 44.10 13.48
C SER A 33 65.58 42.90 14.42
N ASP A 34 64.85 43.04 15.49
CA ASP A 34 64.70 42.03 16.53
C ASP A 34 63.41 41.25 16.45
N LEU A 35 62.44 41.68 15.62
CA LEU A 35 61.10 41.10 15.51
C LEU A 35 60.43 40.79 16.86
N THR A 36 60.69 41.67 17.82
CA THR A 36 59.98 41.60 19.12
C THR A 36 58.60 42.27 19.04
N LYS A 37 57.72 41.96 20.01
CA LYS A 37 56.46 42.64 20.13
C LYS A 37 56.55 44.14 20.12
N ALA A 38 57.50 44.67 20.93
CA ALA A 38 57.73 46.12 21.02
C ALA A 38 58.33 46.69 19.73
N GLY A 39 59.24 45.94 19.07
CA GLY A 39 59.81 46.34 17.80
C GLY A 39 58.78 46.33 16.67
N ALA A 40 57.93 45.28 16.63
CA ALA A 40 56.83 45.19 15.68
C ALA A 40 55.78 46.30 15.85
N GLU A 41 55.44 46.61 17.09
CA GLU A 41 54.49 47.73 17.39
C GLU A 41 55.07 49.07 16.96
N LYS A 42 56.40 49.34 17.22
CA LYS A 42 57.08 50.56 16.76
C LYS A 42 57.11 50.64 15.23
N LEU A 43 57.44 49.54 14.57
CA LEU A 43 57.49 49.49 13.10
C LEU A 43 56.17 49.66 12.47
N MET A 44 55.17 49.01 13.00
CA MET A 44 53.77 49.16 12.55
C MET A 44 53.28 50.60 12.72
N GLN A 45 53.65 51.24 13.83
CA GLN A 45 53.30 52.65 14.02
C GLN A 45 54.04 53.56 13.04
N ALA A 46 55.36 53.31 12.84
CA ALA A 46 56.18 54.09 11.90
C ALA A 46 55.76 53.88 10.43
N ASP A 47 55.38 52.64 10.07
CA ASP A 47 54.90 52.33 8.74
C ASP A 47 53.50 52.92 8.52
N LEU A 48 52.68 52.84 9.53
CA LEU A 48 51.37 53.50 9.52
C LEU A 48 51.49 55.00 9.34
N ASP A 49 52.36 55.63 10.09
CA ASP A 49 52.68 57.07 10.00
C ASP A 49 53.27 57.46 8.62
N ALA A 50 54.12 56.62 8.06
CA ALA A 50 54.67 56.83 6.72
C ALA A 50 53.68 56.66 5.62
N GLN A 51 52.79 55.70 5.74
CA GLN A 51 51.73 55.48 4.79
C GLN A 51 50.60 56.52 4.93
N MET A 52 50.32 56.97 6.12
CA MET A 52 49.42 58.11 6.33
C MET A 52 49.94 59.41 5.69
N LYS A 53 51.26 59.60 5.61
CA LYS A 53 51.87 60.68 4.85
C LYS A 53 51.83 60.50 3.34
N LYS A 54 51.92 59.27 2.86
CA LYS A 54 51.90 58.95 1.42
C LYS A 54 50.50 58.90 0.79
N ILE A 55 49.52 58.43 1.53
CA ILE A 55 48.16 58.29 1.09
C ILE A 55 47.31 59.29 1.90
N SER A 56 47.36 60.54 1.50
CA SER A 56 46.48 61.55 2.08
C SER A 56 45.05 61.09 1.92
N ASN A 57 44.38 60.65 2.98
CA ASN A 57 42.97 60.40 3.12
C ASN A 57 42.43 59.00 2.82
N GLN A 58 43.24 57.97 2.56
CA GLN A 58 42.71 56.60 2.36
C GLN A 58 43.26 55.63 3.42
N TYR A 59 42.38 54.86 4.01
CA TYR A 59 42.68 53.85 5.02
C TYR A 59 42.07 52.52 4.68
N ALA A 60 42.79 51.41 4.88
CA ALA A 60 42.22 50.10 4.82
C ALA A 60 41.72 49.71 6.23
N VAL A 61 40.44 49.46 6.33
CA VAL A 61 39.81 48.94 7.56
C VAL A 61 39.52 47.48 7.39
N LYS A 62 40.10 46.64 8.25
CA LYS A 62 39.89 45.19 8.24
C LYS A 62 39.22 44.76 9.56
N GLU A 63 38.15 43.99 9.45
CA GLU A 63 37.57 43.31 10.58
C GLU A 63 38.36 42.01 10.84
N VAL A 64 38.87 41.81 12.05
CA VAL A 64 39.67 40.65 12.43
C VAL A 64 38.91 39.63 13.27
N GLY A 65 37.71 39.98 13.69
CA GLY A 65 36.80 39.10 14.42
C GLY A 65 35.41 39.71 14.56
N ALA A 66 34.40 38.91 14.58
CA ALA A 66 33.00 39.36 14.62
C ALA A 66 32.46 39.69 16.03
N GLY A 67 33.31 39.55 17.07
CA GLY A 67 32.94 39.85 18.47
C GLY A 67 32.11 38.78 19.16
N SER A 68 31.58 37.82 18.44
CA SER A 68 30.82 36.65 18.94
C SER A 68 30.99 35.48 17.98
N ASP A 69 31.02 34.24 18.51
CA ASP A 69 31.07 33.02 17.73
C ASP A 69 29.79 32.81 16.90
N ASP A 70 28.69 33.45 17.27
CA ASP A 70 27.40 33.42 16.55
C ASP A 70 27.34 34.41 15.37
N MET A 71 28.37 35.24 15.18
CA MET A 71 28.39 36.23 14.11
C MET A 71 29.43 35.92 13.04
N LEU A 72 29.14 36.36 11.82
CA LEU A 72 30.06 36.33 10.70
C LEU A 72 30.87 37.64 10.66
N VAL A 73 32.14 37.56 10.37
CA VAL A 73 32.95 38.73 9.97
C VAL A 73 32.30 39.36 8.75
N ASN A 74 32.15 40.68 8.74
CA ASN A 74 31.58 41.38 7.60
C ASN A 74 32.45 41.18 6.35
N SER A 75 31.87 40.61 5.29
CA SER A 75 32.62 40.23 4.07
C SER A 75 33.27 41.39 3.36
N GLU A 76 32.72 42.61 3.48
CA GLU A 76 33.34 43.82 2.91
C GLU A 76 34.63 44.20 3.62
N TYR A 77 34.74 43.88 4.91
CA TYR A 77 35.88 44.25 5.75
C TYR A 77 36.84 43.08 6.01
N ALA A 78 36.45 41.85 5.68
CA ALA A 78 37.25 40.65 5.92
C ALA A 78 38.66 40.74 5.28
N ASN A 79 38.76 41.31 4.09
CA ASN A 79 40.00 41.48 3.34
C ASN A 79 40.54 42.89 3.36
N GLY A 80 39.95 43.79 4.14
CA GLY A 80 40.30 45.19 4.22
C GLY A 80 39.54 46.04 3.19
N LYS A 81 38.64 46.91 3.66
CA LYS A 81 37.93 47.89 2.85
C LYS A 81 38.65 49.22 2.92
N ILE A 82 38.97 49.80 1.75
CA ILE A 82 39.56 51.14 1.71
C ILE A 82 38.44 52.15 1.93
N ILE A 83 38.61 52.98 2.94
CA ILE A 83 37.76 54.12 3.23
C ILE A 83 38.53 55.43 2.96
N THR A 84 37.88 56.41 2.38
CA THR A 84 38.43 57.75 2.20
C THR A 84 37.93 58.59 3.38
N ILE A 85 38.88 59.16 4.12
CA ILE A 85 38.56 60.17 5.11
C ILE A 85 38.65 61.50 4.39
N GLU A 86 37.54 62.20 4.30
CA GLU A 86 37.49 63.52 3.70
C GLU A 86 38.41 64.44 4.52
N SER A 87 39.29 65.20 3.80
CA SER A 87 40.24 66.07 4.43
C SER A 87 39.51 67.08 5.29
N ALA A 88 39.94 67.12 6.52
CA ALA A 88 39.33 67.96 7.56
C ALA A 88 39.65 69.46 7.40
N GLY A 89 39.65 69.95 6.16
CA GLY A 89 40.09 71.28 5.83
C GLY A 89 39.46 72.46 6.60
N SER A 90 38.58 72.19 7.56
CA SER A 90 37.98 73.27 8.33
C SER A 90 37.40 72.84 9.71
N TRP A 91 37.85 71.73 10.26
CA TRP A 91 37.37 71.33 11.59
C TRP A 91 38.15 72.02 12.66
N THR A 92 37.46 72.96 13.32
CA THR A 92 38.01 73.63 14.47
C THR A 92 37.33 73.14 15.73
N LYS A 93 38.13 73.00 16.81
CA LYS A 93 37.59 72.75 18.14
C LYS A 93 36.68 73.92 18.54
N VAL A 94 35.48 73.63 18.99
CA VAL A 94 34.56 74.60 19.59
C VAL A 94 34.66 74.38 21.08
N ASN A 95 35.15 75.38 21.83
CA ASN A 95 35.39 75.28 23.28
C ASN A 95 36.26 74.10 23.72
N GLY A 96 37.27 73.75 22.92
CA GLY A 96 38.17 72.65 23.26
C GLY A 96 37.66 71.23 22.95
N SER A 97 36.47 71.12 22.35
CA SER A 97 35.84 69.86 21.96
C SER A 97 35.49 69.87 20.48
N TRP A 98 35.52 68.68 19.85
CA TRP A 98 35.05 68.48 18.49
C TRP A 98 33.50 68.46 18.49
N PRO A 99 32.84 69.07 17.50
CA PRO A 99 31.39 69.26 17.53
C PRO A 99 30.56 67.98 17.55
N GLU A 100 31.10 66.88 17.09
CA GLU A 100 30.34 65.66 16.91
C GLU A 100 30.76 64.50 17.81
N THR A 101 31.73 64.71 18.70
CA THR A 101 32.20 63.64 19.59
C THR A 101 32.56 64.20 20.98
N ALA A 102 32.15 63.47 21.98
CA ALA A 102 32.59 63.69 23.36
C ALA A 102 33.93 63.03 23.66
N ASP A 103 34.48 62.23 22.73
CA ASP A 103 35.73 61.53 22.91
C ASP A 103 36.92 62.48 22.66
N LYS A 104 37.63 62.76 23.71
CA LYS A 104 38.80 63.63 23.67
C LYS A 104 39.95 63.09 22.85
N THR A 105 39.99 61.81 22.54
CA THR A 105 41.04 61.18 21.73
C THR A 105 41.07 61.67 20.30
N TYR A 106 39.97 62.18 19.81
CA TYR A 106 39.87 62.76 18.46
C TYR A 106 40.07 64.28 18.40
N ALA A 107 40.32 64.88 19.55
CA ALA A 107 40.41 66.35 19.65
C ALA A 107 41.50 66.96 18.78
N ASP A 108 42.57 66.23 18.53
CA ASP A 108 43.77 66.73 17.82
C ASP A 108 43.81 66.32 16.35
N TYR A 109 42.86 65.50 15.90
CA TYR A 109 42.87 64.86 14.57
C TYR A 109 41.78 65.31 13.61
N GLY A 110 41.00 66.30 13.95
CA GLY A 110 39.92 66.79 13.10
C GLY A 110 38.63 66.00 13.19
N LYS A 111 37.88 65.94 12.14
CA LYS A 111 36.53 65.33 12.12
C LYS A 111 36.62 63.78 12.24
N ALA A 112 35.89 63.23 13.18
CA ALA A 112 35.77 61.80 13.27
C ALA A 112 34.86 61.23 12.14
N THR A 113 35.40 60.33 11.34
CA THR A 113 34.62 59.58 10.39
C THR A 113 34.01 58.38 11.09
N LYS A 114 32.69 58.32 11.15
CA LYS A 114 31.98 57.19 11.73
C LYS A 114 31.77 56.13 10.65
N LEU A 115 32.17 54.94 10.97
CA LEU A 115 31.99 53.78 10.11
C LEU A 115 31.11 52.76 10.82
N GLY A 116 29.97 52.52 10.27
CA GLY A 116 29.06 51.47 10.77
C GLY A 116 29.41 50.15 10.09
N ILE A 117 29.85 49.14 10.85
CA ILE A 117 30.06 47.79 10.36
C ILE A 117 28.96 46.93 10.96
N VAL A 118 28.18 46.29 10.11
CA VAL A 118 27.06 45.44 10.54
C VAL A 118 27.46 44.00 10.29
N ASN A 119 27.60 43.24 11.38
CA ASN A 119 27.82 41.79 11.31
C ASN A 119 26.48 41.07 11.24
N LYS A 120 26.46 39.98 10.50
CA LYS A 120 25.28 39.11 10.39
C LYS A 120 25.45 37.93 11.34
N TYR A 121 24.38 37.50 11.96
CA TYR A 121 24.35 36.26 12.70
C TYR A 121 24.58 35.07 11.77
N LYS A 122 25.34 34.09 12.22
CA LYS A 122 25.35 32.76 11.63
C LYS A 122 23.94 32.15 11.68
N LYS A 123 23.64 31.29 10.75
CA LYS A 123 22.29 30.72 10.59
C LYS A 123 22.39 29.23 10.32
N ALA A 124 21.38 28.50 10.80
CA ALA A 124 21.26 27.06 10.63
C ALA A 124 19.83 26.68 10.21
N THR A 125 19.68 25.61 9.50
CA THR A 125 18.39 24.94 9.29
C THR A 125 18.18 23.86 10.34
N ILE A 126 16.93 23.45 10.54
CA ILE A 126 16.56 22.29 11.33
C ILE A 126 16.12 21.21 10.36
N VAL A 127 16.64 20.01 10.50
CA VAL A 127 16.24 18.82 9.74
C VAL A 127 15.51 17.88 10.70
N VAL A 128 14.32 17.46 10.35
CA VAL A 128 13.56 16.44 11.08
C VAL A 128 13.51 15.19 10.23
N ASN A 129 14.04 14.08 10.72
CA ASN A 129 13.90 12.76 10.13
C ASN A 129 12.80 12.01 10.88
N LYS A 130 11.68 11.76 10.20
CA LYS A 130 10.52 11.13 10.80
C LYS A 130 10.60 9.62 10.65
N LYS A 131 10.34 8.89 11.73
CA LYS A 131 10.36 7.42 11.81
C LYS A 131 9.01 6.91 12.31
N VAL A 132 8.79 5.61 12.20
CA VAL A 132 7.60 4.95 12.76
C VAL A 132 7.99 4.19 14.00
N GLU A 133 7.22 4.38 15.08
CA GLU A 133 7.40 3.68 16.33
C GLU A 133 6.84 2.25 16.23
N ASN A 134 7.53 1.31 16.86
CA ASN A 134 7.05 -0.09 17.03
C ASN A 134 6.88 -0.90 15.74
N THR A 135 7.50 -0.50 14.64
CA THR A 135 7.68 -1.36 13.48
C THR A 135 9.10 -1.92 13.45
N SER A 136 9.27 -3.18 13.04
CA SER A 136 10.57 -3.85 13.04
C SER A 136 11.60 -3.20 12.11
N ASP A 137 11.13 -2.51 11.09
CA ASP A 137 11.92 -1.87 10.04
C ASP A 137 11.89 -0.33 10.11
N ASN A 138 11.21 0.26 11.13
CA ASN A 138 10.98 1.70 11.27
C ASN A 138 10.27 2.35 10.06
N THR A 139 9.54 1.56 9.28
CA THR A 139 8.76 2.03 8.11
C THR A 139 7.27 2.02 8.40
N ALA A 140 6.52 2.81 7.65
CA ALA A 140 5.06 2.82 7.70
C ALA A 140 4.47 1.53 7.13
N HIS A 141 3.44 1.00 7.81
CA HIS A 141 2.68 -0.18 7.39
C HIS A 141 1.24 0.21 7.04
N GLY A 142 0.57 -0.64 6.28
CA GLY A 142 -0.80 -0.34 5.84
C GLY A 142 -0.84 0.77 4.77
N ASP A 143 -1.96 1.49 4.73
CA ASP A 143 -2.16 2.63 3.83
C ASP A 143 -1.63 3.93 4.45
N THR A 144 -0.45 3.89 5.10
CA THR A 144 0.12 5.04 5.80
C THR A 144 1.44 5.51 5.21
N SER A 145 1.79 6.74 5.49
CA SER A 145 3.08 7.33 5.17
C SER A 145 3.38 8.43 6.18
N VAL A 146 4.61 8.54 6.64
CA VAL A 146 5.05 9.66 7.50
C VAL A 146 5.03 11.00 6.76
N ASP A 147 4.95 10.97 5.43
CA ASP A 147 4.82 12.17 4.61
C ASP A 147 3.48 12.87 4.90
N GLY A 148 3.54 14.19 4.97
CA GLY A 148 2.36 14.99 5.29
C GLY A 148 2.26 15.39 6.77
N ALA A 149 3.13 14.90 7.65
CA ALA A 149 3.33 15.48 8.99
C ALA A 149 3.72 16.95 8.88
N VAL A 150 3.11 17.81 9.67
CA VAL A 150 3.34 19.26 9.62
C VAL A 150 3.91 19.74 10.94
N TYR A 151 5.02 20.48 10.87
CA TYR A 151 5.74 21.04 11.99
C TYR A 151 5.70 22.55 11.98
N ARG A 152 5.70 23.13 13.17
CA ARG A 152 5.82 24.57 13.40
C ARG A 152 6.90 24.88 14.43
N MET A 153 7.62 25.97 14.19
CA MET A 153 8.62 26.49 15.13
C MET A 153 8.03 27.52 16.07
N TYR A 154 8.52 27.52 17.32
CA TYR A 154 8.08 28.41 18.39
C TYR A 154 9.28 29.02 19.10
N THR A 155 9.06 30.17 19.75
CA THR A 155 10.08 30.89 20.55
C THR A 155 10.06 30.49 22.02
N ASP A 156 9.08 29.71 22.47
CA ASP A 156 8.88 29.29 23.86
C ASP A 156 8.59 27.78 23.96
N ALA A 157 8.98 27.19 25.10
CA ALA A 157 8.81 25.77 25.38
C ALA A 157 7.34 25.31 25.45
N ALA A 158 6.42 26.23 25.77
CA ALA A 158 4.99 25.98 25.82
C ALA A 158 4.36 25.94 24.41
N CYS A 159 5.13 26.27 23.37
CA CYS A 159 4.67 26.36 21.99
C CYS A 159 3.44 27.27 21.82
N THR A 160 3.45 28.42 22.48
CA THR A 160 2.37 29.41 22.40
C THR A 160 2.69 30.56 21.45
N ASN A 161 3.96 30.87 21.25
CA ASN A 161 4.44 31.98 20.43
C ASN A 161 5.16 31.45 19.19
N PRO A 162 4.51 31.39 18.02
CA PRO A 162 5.15 30.93 16.79
C PRO A 162 6.31 31.83 16.38
N VAL A 163 7.35 31.26 15.80
CA VAL A 163 8.40 32.02 15.12
C VAL A 163 7.77 32.72 13.92
N THR A 164 7.96 34.04 13.84
CA THR A 164 7.38 34.86 12.76
C THR A 164 8.38 35.19 11.67
N THR A 165 9.69 35.18 11.99
CA THR A 165 10.75 35.55 11.05
C THR A 165 11.80 34.46 10.95
N VAL A 166 12.10 34.07 9.74
CA VAL A 166 13.18 33.16 9.35
C VAL A 166 14.00 33.78 8.24
N TYR A 167 15.03 33.09 7.76
CA TYR A 167 15.93 33.65 6.75
C TYR A 167 16.05 32.70 5.55
N ASP A 168 16.25 33.25 4.37
CA ASP A 168 16.60 32.48 3.16
C ASP A 168 18.09 32.12 3.12
N ALA A 169 18.52 31.37 2.13
CA ALA A 169 19.91 30.97 1.91
C ALA A 169 20.86 32.17 1.70
N ASN A 170 20.35 33.31 1.28
CA ASN A 170 21.11 34.56 1.12
C ASN A 170 21.15 35.39 2.41
N GLY A 171 20.47 34.93 3.46
CA GLY A 171 20.37 35.62 4.74
C GLY A 171 19.35 36.74 4.79
N ASN A 172 18.45 36.85 3.83
CA ASN A 172 17.37 37.81 3.86
C ASN A 172 16.25 37.32 4.77
N ALA A 173 15.69 38.23 5.55
CA ALA A 173 14.55 37.92 6.42
C ALA A 173 13.30 37.66 5.57
N LYS A 174 12.53 36.65 5.96
CA LYS A 174 11.20 36.31 5.40
C LYS A 174 10.26 35.84 6.50
N ALA A 175 8.97 35.82 6.21
CA ALA A 175 7.97 35.26 7.11
C ALA A 175 8.20 33.75 7.28
N ALA A 176 8.06 33.26 8.50
CA ALA A 176 8.07 31.82 8.77
C ALA A 176 6.79 31.16 8.24
N SER A 177 6.88 29.90 7.92
CA SER A 177 5.77 29.03 7.49
C SER A 177 5.79 27.72 8.26
N ASP A 178 4.75 26.94 8.13
CA ASP A 178 4.75 25.55 8.57
C ASP A 178 5.56 24.68 7.61
N TYR A 179 6.15 23.63 8.13
CA TYR A 179 7.03 22.72 7.37
C TYR A 179 6.43 21.34 7.31
N THR A 180 6.40 20.74 6.12
CA THR A 180 5.78 19.44 5.88
C THR A 180 6.84 18.40 5.57
N ILE A 181 6.75 17.23 6.22
CA ILE A 181 7.58 16.05 5.90
C ILE A 181 7.29 15.59 4.47
N LYS A 182 8.36 15.36 3.71
CA LYS A 182 8.35 14.78 2.35
C LYS A 182 9.51 13.81 2.24
N ASN A 183 9.24 12.61 1.73
CA ASN A 183 10.23 11.53 1.68
C ASN A 183 10.88 11.25 3.05
N GLY A 184 10.06 11.27 4.12
CA GLY A 184 10.48 10.99 5.48
C GLY A 184 11.25 12.10 6.18
N THR A 185 11.48 13.26 5.54
CA THR A 185 12.28 14.34 6.10
C THR A 185 11.70 15.72 5.80
N LEU A 186 12.04 16.69 6.62
CA LEU A 186 11.87 18.11 6.30
C LEU A 186 13.15 18.87 6.62
N GLU A 187 13.36 19.99 5.97
CA GLU A 187 14.36 20.98 6.30
C GLU A 187 13.70 22.35 6.40
N THR A 188 13.92 23.06 7.50
CA THR A 188 13.32 24.38 7.73
C THR A 188 14.10 25.46 6.96
N ASP A 189 13.54 26.65 6.92
CA ASP A 189 14.30 27.87 6.67
C ASP A 189 15.33 28.12 7.79
N TYR A 190 16.23 29.06 7.55
CA TYR A 190 17.32 29.35 8.48
C TYR A 190 16.85 30.14 9.71
N ILE A 191 17.33 29.75 10.88
CA ILE A 191 17.24 30.47 12.14
C ILE A 191 18.62 31.00 12.54
N ARG A 192 18.70 32.01 13.44
CA ARG A 192 19.97 32.48 13.98
C ARG A 192 20.51 31.47 15.00
N THR A 193 21.81 31.18 14.97
CA THR A 193 22.45 30.21 15.87
C THR A 193 22.31 30.58 17.34
N LYS A 194 22.26 31.87 17.68
CA LYS A 194 22.07 32.32 19.06
C LYS A 194 20.65 32.09 19.60
N ASP A 195 19.65 31.94 18.71
CA ASP A 195 18.27 31.81 19.12
C ASP A 195 17.99 30.37 19.57
N THR A 196 17.24 30.21 20.65
CA THR A 196 16.66 28.94 21.03
C THR A 196 15.28 28.87 20.41
N VAL A 197 15.00 27.83 19.65
CA VAL A 197 13.68 27.56 19.06
C VAL A 197 13.18 26.19 19.49
N TYR A 198 11.89 26.05 19.50
CA TYR A 198 11.19 24.81 19.78
C TYR A 198 10.43 24.42 18.53
N ILE A 199 10.54 23.18 18.12
CA ILE A 199 9.80 22.66 16.98
C ILE A 199 8.89 21.54 17.44
N LYS A 200 7.64 21.56 16.98
CA LYS A 200 6.61 20.61 17.37
C LYS A 200 5.76 20.26 16.17
N GLU A 201 5.31 19.01 16.13
CA GLU A 201 4.29 18.60 15.20
C GLU A 201 2.93 19.23 15.54
N ILE A 202 2.27 19.80 14.54
CA ILE A 202 0.95 20.43 14.67
C ILE A 202 -0.14 19.69 13.89
N LYS A 203 0.24 18.77 13.03
CA LYS A 203 -0.65 17.90 12.28
C LYS A 203 0.06 16.59 11.98
N ALA A 204 -0.51 15.48 12.44
CA ALA A 204 -0.06 14.15 12.11
C ALA A 204 -0.38 13.79 10.64
N PRO A 205 0.40 12.91 10.01
CA PRO A 205 0.03 12.31 8.74
C PRO A 205 -1.14 11.33 8.93
N GLU A 206 -1.77 10.95 7.82
CA GLU A 206 -2.90 10.03 7.85
C GLU A 206 -2.49 8.65 8.39
N GLY A 207 -3.30 8.10 9.28
CA GLY A 207 -3.05 6.80 9.90
C GLY A 207 -2.18 6.84 11.17
N PHE A 208 -1.73 8.00 11.59
CA PHE A 208 -0.92 8.18 12.80
C PHE A 208 -1.59 9.06 13.85
N PHE A 209 -1.09 8.98 15.07
CA PHE A 209 -1.43 9.93 16.12
C PHE A 209 -0.46 11.11 16.08
N LEU A 210 -0.93 12.27 16.58
CA LEU A 210 -0.08 13.45 16.71
C LEU A 210 1.05 13.21 17.72
N ASP A 211 2.30 13.39 17.30
CA ASP A 211 3.46 13.36 18.20
C ASP A 211 3.44 14.61 19.11
N PRO A 212 3.25 14.44 20.41
CA PRO A 212 3.21 15.58 21.35
C PRO A 212 4.59 16.16 21.67
N THR A 213 5.66 15.52 21.22
CA THR A 213 7.03 15.86 21.58
C THR A 213 7.41 17.26 21.12
N VAL A 214 8.02 18.01 22.02
CA VAL A 214 8.58 19.33 21.75
C VAL A 214 10.10 19.23 21.73
N HIS A 215 10.70 19.43 20.57
CA HIS A 215 12.16 19.41 20.43
C HIS A 215 12.73 20.81 20.62
N GLN A 216 13.59 20.96 21.61
CA GLN A 216 14.33 22.22 21.85
C GLN A 216 15.60 22.23 21.02
N ILE A 217 15.78 23.27 20.20
CA ILE A 217 16.93 23.43 19.31
C ILE A 217 17.67 24.70 19.70
N LYS A 218 18.97 24.51 20.00
CA LYS A 218 19.92 25.59 20.15
C LYS A 218 21.17 25.21 19.37
N VAL A 219 21.46 25.92 18.31
CA VAL A 219 22.63 25.67 17.48
C VAL A 219 23.80 26.54 17.97
N ASP A 220 24.91 25.90 18.30
CA ASP A 220 26.11 26.60 18.73
C ASP A 220 26.89 27.09 17.49
N GLY A 221 26.95 28.41 17.32
CA GLY A 221 27.65 29.05 16.22
C GLY A 221 29.16 28.83 16.19
N SER A 222 29.78 28.46 17.34
CA SER A 222 31.23 28.19 17.42
C SER A 222 31.64 26.94 16.64
N GLN A 223 30.69 25.99 16.44
CA GLN A 223 30.94 24.73 15.77
C GLN A 223 30.93 24.84 14.23
N PHE A 224 30.62 26.02 13.69
CA PHE A 224 30.45 26.20 12.25
C PHE A 224 31.46 27.17 11.67
N ASP A 225 32.20 26.69 10.70
CA ASP A 225 33.14 27.49 9.94
C ASP A 225 32.42 28.13 8.75
N VAL A 226 32.35 29.42 8.75
CA VAL A 226 32.23 30.36 7.63
C VAL A 226 30.92 30.54 6.89
N GLU A 227 30.04 29.58 6.60
CA GLU A 227 28.86 29.84 5.77
C GLU A 227 27.63 28.96 6.12
N TYR A 228 26.54 29.59 6.52
CA TYR A 228 25.09 29.17 6.43
C TYR A 228 24.72 27.71 6.21
N LYS A 229 25.56 26.71 6.48
CA LYS A 229 25.31 25.29 6.15
C LYS A 229 25.12 24.40 7.37
N ALA A 230 24.97 25.01 8.53
CA ALA A 230 24.70 24.26 9.74
C ALA A 230 23.30 23.64 9.69
N LYS A 231 23.22 22.38 10.08
CA LYS A 231 21.95 21.65 10.21
C LYS A 231 21.85 21.09 11.62
N ALA A 232 20.78 21.44 12.32
CA ALA A 232 20.39 20.74 13.54
C ALA A 232 19.48 19.57 13.14
N VAL A 233 19.90 18.33 13.42
CA VAL A 233 19.16 17.15 13.00
C VAL A 233 18.42 16.53 14.19
N ILE A 234 17.13 16.28 14.03
CA ILE A 234 16.27 15.55 14.96
C ILE A 234 16.10 14.15 14.39
N GLU A 235 16.61 13.14 15.07
CA GLU A 235 16.58 11.73 14.67
C GLU A 235 15.56 10.89 15.48
N ASP A 236 14.99 11.47 16.52
CA ASP A 236 14.14 10.82 17.52
C ASP A 236 12.68 11.25 17.42
N SER A 237 12.22 11.66 16.25
CA SER A 237 10.83 11.97 16.00
C SER A 237 10.10 10.73 15.46
N TYR A 238 9.20 10.17 16.27
CA TYR A 238 8.49 8.93 15.98
C TYR A 238 7.01 9.16 15.79
N GLU A 239 6.39 8.36 14.92
CA GLU A 239 4.95 8.28 14.73
C GLU A 239 4.39 7.00 15.32
N SER A 240 3.31 7.09 16.07
CA SER A 240 2.56 5.95 16.58
C SER A 240 1.39 5.63 15.66
N GLU A 241 1.39 4.41 15.09
CA GLU A 241 0.39 3.97 14.12
C GLU A 241 -0.96 3.67 14.77
N LYS A 242 -2.04 3.99 14.06
CA LYS A 242 -3.38 3.53 14.37
C LYS A 242 -3.55 2.10 13.89
N LYS A 243 -3.98 1.20 14.79
CA LYS A 243 -4.19 -0.22 14.50
C LYS A 243 -5.51 -0.70 15.08
N GLY A 244 -6.05 -1.79 14.51
CA GLY A 244 -7.28 -2.38 15.01
C GLY A 244 -7.36 -3.88 14.79
N PHE A 245 -8.11 -4.57 15.66
CA PHE A 245 -8.44 -5.98 15.47
C PHE A 245 -9.66 -6.12 14.56
N PHE A 246 -9.70 -7.19 13.79
CA PHE A 246 -10.88 -7.56 13.02
C PHE A 246 -11.48 -8.84 13.58
N GLU A 247 -12.80 -8.88 13.71
CA GLU A 247 -13.56 -10.05 14.14
C GLU A 247 -14.75 -10.26 13.21
N VAL A 248 -14.93 -11.48 12.75
CA VAL A 248 -16.03 -11.88 11.91
C VAL A 248 -16.88 -12.94 12.59
N TYR A 249 -18.20 -12.72 12.60
CA TYR A 249 -19.21 -13.72 12.91
C TYR A 249 -19.77 -14.27 11.61
N LYS A 250 -19.85 -15.61 11.50
CA LYS A 250 -20.31 -16.29 10.29
C LYS A 250 -21.46 -17.21 10.60
N MET A 251 -22.57 -16.93 9.93
CA MET A 251 -23.81 -17.71 10.05
C MET A 251 -24.25 -18.20 8.68
N SER A 252 -25.10 -19.23 8.67
CA SER A 252 -25.79 -19.69 7.47
C SER A 252 -27.29 -19.67 7.70
N SER A 253 -28.03 -19.32 6.66
CA SER A 253 -29.49 -19.43 6.64
C SER A 253 -29.88 -20.42 5.57
N ASP A 254 -30.73 -21.37 5.90
CA ASP A 254 -31.31 -22.29 4.92
C ASP A 254 -32.52 -21.69 4.18
N GLY A 255 -32.79 -20.38 4.40
CA GLY A 255 -33.93 -19.67 3.89
C GLY A 255 -35.22 -19.94 4.70
N SER A 256 -35.14 -20.69 5.80
CA SER A 256 -36.21 -20.85 6.75
C SER A 256 -36.32 -19.64 7.69
N THR A 257 -37.44 -19.48 8.37
CA THR A 257 -37.64 -18.43 9.39
C THR A 257 -37.01 -18.77 10.75
N GLY A 258 -36.28 -19.87 10.84
CA GLY A 258 -35.58 -20.31 12.06
C GLY A 258 -34.27 -19.53 12.32
N PRO A 259 -33.70 -19.67 13.52
CA PRO A 259 -32.40 -19.06 13.82
C PRO A 259 -31.33 -19.62 12.88
N ALA A 260 -30.48 -18.73 12.39
CA ALA A 260 -29.32 -19.12 11.59
C ALA A 260 -28.32 -19.90 12.45
N ASP A 261 -27.70 -20.91 11.87
CA ASP A 261 -26.66 -21.70 12.53
C ASP A 261 -25.28 -21.11 12.24
N PHE A 262 -24.35 -21.32 13.15
CA PHE A 262 -22.96 -20.97 12.93
C PHE A 262 -22.30 -21.85 11.86
N GLU A 263 -21.43 -21.24 11.07
CA GLU A 263 -20.63 -21.93 10.05
C GLU A 263 -19.22 -22.26 10.55
N GLU A 264 -19.13 -23.18 11.53
CA GLU A 264 -17.83 -23.69 12.00
C GLU A 264 -17.00 -24.21 10.83
N GLY A 265 -15.71 -23.83 10.82
CA GLY A 265 -14.74 -24.25 9.79
C GLY A 265 -14.78 -23.45 8.50
N ALA A 266 -15.61 -22.40 8.40
CA ALA A 266 -15.48 -21.43 7.31
C ALA A 266 -14.15 -20.67 7.45
N GLU A 267 -13.48 -20.44 6.32
CA GLU A 267 -12.17 -19.79 6.30
C GLU A 267 -12.21 -18.51 5.50
N PHE A 268 -11.47 -17.49 6.00
CA PHE A 268 -11.33 -16.19 5.36
C PHE A 268 -9.87 -15.78 5.34
N GLN A 269 -9.53 -14.99 4.35
CA GLN A 269 -8.32 -14.18 4.30
C GLN A 269 -8.74 -12.71 4.36
N ILE A 270 -8.16 -11.96 5.29
CA ILE A 270 -8.23 -10.51 5.29
C ILE A 270 -6.86 -9.97 4.93
N TYR A 271 -6.78 -9.02 3.96
CA TYR A 271 -5.52 -8.50 3.49
C TYR A 271 -5.65 -7.06 3.01
N LEU A 272 -4.57 -6.30 3.11
CA LEU A 272 -4.51 -4.89 2.69
C LEU A 272 -4.75 -4.78 1.18
N ARG A 273 -5.76 -4.00 0.81
CA ARG A 273 -6.22 -3.87 -0.58
C ARG A 273 -5.17 -3.27 -1.52
N SER A 274 -4.41 -2.28 -1.05
CA SER A 274 -3.38 -1.60 -1.84
C SER A 274 -2.25 -2.52 -2.31
N ASN A 275 -1.99 -3.63 -1.57
CA ASN A 275 -1.00 -4.63 -1.96
C ASN A 275 -1.49 -5.58 -3.06
N GLY A 276 -2.80 -5.61 -3.33
CA GLY A 276 -3.43 -6.35 -4.43
C GLY A 276 -3.62 -7.84 -4.19
N SER A 277 -2.88 -8.48 -3.26
CA SER A 277 -3.06 -9.88 -2.89
C SER A 277 -2.53 -10.16 -1.49
N TYR A 278 -3.04 -11.25 -0.88
CA TYR A 278 -2.68 -11.71 0.46
C TYR A 278 -1.16 -11.91 0.64
N ASP A 279 -0.51 -12.58 -0.31
CA ASP A 279 0.90 -12.99 -0.23
C ASP A 279 1.90 -11.81 -0.36
N LYS A 280 1.41 -10.62 -0.70
CA LYS A 280 2.24 -9.41 -0.83
C LYS A 280 2.20 -8.51 0.40
N CYS A 281 1.40 -8.88 1.39
CA CYS A 281 1.20 -8.10 2.60
C CYS A 281 2.29 -8.38 3.63
N LYS A 282 2.62 -7.37 4.44
CA LYS A 282 3.45 -7.52 5.65
C LYS A 282 2.65 -8.25 6.75
N ASP A 283 3.33 -8.66 7.82
CA ASP A 283 2.73 -9.48 8.89
C ASP A 283 1.50 -8.85 9.57
N ASP A 284 1.44 -7.52 9.68
CA ASP A 284 0.31 -6.79 10.26
C ASP A 284 -0.66 -6.21 9.22
N GLU A 285 -0.53 -6.63 7.97
CA GLU A 285 -1.38 -6.22 6.85
C GLU A 285 -2.26 -7.36 6.34
N HIS A 286 -2.20 -8.53 6.94
CA HIS A 286 -3.02 -9.68 6.57
C HIS A 286 -3.27 -10.64 7.74
N SER A 287 -4.28 -11.48 7.62
CA SER A 287 -4.54 -12.58 8.55
C SER A 287 -5.43 -13.63 7.90
N THR A 288 -5.25 -14.90 8.30
CA THR A 288 -6.18 -15.99 8.02
C THR A 288 -7.08 -16.20 9.23
N LEU A 289 -8.37 -16.41 8.98
CA LEU A 289 -9.39 -16.55 9.99
C LEU A 289 -10.16 -17.85 9.76
N THR A 290 -10.31 -18.67 10.80
CA THR A 290 -11.14 -19.88 10.75
C THR A 290 -12.22 -19.77 11.81
N ILE A 291 -13.48 -19.86 11.39
CA ILE A 291 -14.64 -19.74 12.25
C ILE A 291 -14.69 -20.90 13.24
N ASP A 292 -14.78 -20.58 14.49
CA ASP A 292 -14.85 -21.55 15.60
C ASP A 292 -16.29 -22.02 15.88
N LYS A 293 -16.46 -22.87 16.91
CA LYS A 293 -17.75 -23.38 17.36
C LYS A 293 -18.70 -22.31 17.89
N LYS A 294 -18.20 -21.11 18.22
CA LYS A 294 -19.00 -19.97 18.66
C LYS A 294 -19.45 -19.11 17.48
N GLY A 295 -19.07 -19.49 16.27
CA GLY A 295 -19.43 -18.82 15.04
C GLY A 295 -18.58 -17.59 14.74
N SER A 296 -17.41 -17.41 15.38
CA SER A 296 -16.56 -16.25 15.16
C SER A 296 -15.10 -16.60 14.93
N ALA A 297 -14.38 -15.65 14.33
CA ALA A 297 -12.93 -15.64 14.27
C ALA A 297 -12.42 -14.21 14.38
N LYS A 298 -11.30 -14.04 15.09
CA LYS A 298 -10.66 -12.73 15.32
C LYS A 298 -9.19 -12.81 14.91
N THR A 299 -8.66 -11.72 14.37
CA THR A 299 -7.23 -11.60 14.05
C THR A 299 -6.38 -11.75 15.32
N ALA A 300 -5.30 -12.52 15.24
CA ALA A 300 -4.40 -12.75 16.37
C ALA A 300 -3.61 -11.47 16.74
N SER A 301 -3.25 -10.67 15.73
CA SER A 301 -2.59 -9.38 15.87
C SER A 301 -3.48 -8.26 15.34
N ALA A 302 -3.26 -7.05 15.82
CA ALA A 302 -3.93 -5.89 15.27
C ALA A 302 -3.40 -5.59 13.85
N LEU A 303 -4.32 -5.28 12.95
CA LEU A 303 -4.02 -4.89 11.58
C LEU A 303 -3.65 -3.41 11.54
N ALA A 304 -2.73 -3.05 10.65
CA ALA A 304 -2.32 -1.68 10.38
C ALA A 304 -3.48 -0.85 9.82
N TYR A 305 -3.37 0.49 9.89
CA TYR A 305 -4.34 1.40 9.30
C TYR A 305 -4.50 1.16 7.80
N GLY A 306 -5.73 1.05 7.32
CA GLY A 306 -5.96 0.92 5.87
C GLY A 306 -7.31 0.37 5.47
N THR A 307 -7.44 0.15 4.17
CA THR A 307 -8.58 -0.48 3.54
C THR A 307 -8.24 -1.91 3.16
N TYR A 308 -9.02 -2.86 3.64
CA TYR A 308 -8.79 -4.30 3.52
C TYR A 308 -9.84 -4.96 2.65
N VAL A 309 -9.48 -6.08 2.03
CA VAL A 309 -10.38 -7.04 1.40
C VAL A 309 -10.54 -8.22 2.35
N LEU A 310 -11.79 -8.57 2.69
CA LEU A 310 -12.13 -9.82 3.33
C LEU A 310 -12.63 -10.79 2.26
N HIS A 311 -11.85 -11.83 1.99
CA HIS A 311 -12.11 -12.87 1.00
C HIS A 311 -12.44 -14.19 1.69
N GLN A 312 -13.59 -14.79 1.38
CA GLN A 312 -13.93 -16.12 1.90
C GLN A 312 -13.27 -17.20 1.05
N THR A 313 -12.30 -17.92 1.62
CA THR A 313 -11.59 -19.00 0.92
C THR A 313 -12.36 -20.31 0.94
N LYS A 314 -13.10 -20.60 2.05
CA LYS A 314 -13.83 -21.84 2.24
C LYS A 314 -15.14 -21.61 3.00
N THR A 315 -16.19 -22.34 2.62
CA THR A 315 -17.44 -22.44 3.38
C THR A 315 -17.27 -23.35 4.60
N GLY A 316 -18.18 -23.22 5.58
CA GLY A 316 -18.16 -24.05 6.78
C GLY A 316 -18.63 -25.49 6.56
N ALA A 317 -19.05 -26.13 7.66
CA ALA A 317 -19.57 -27.51 7.63
C ALA A 317 -20.88 -27.65 6.83
N LYS A 318 -21.63 -26.57 6.62
CA LYS A 318 -22.80 -26.54 5.77
C LYS A 318 -22.39 -26.12 4.37
N ASP A 319 -23.02 -26.72 3.38
CA ASP A 319 -22.79 -26.40 1.99
C ASP A 319 -23.56 -25.11 1.60
N THR A 320 -22.83 -24.03 1.61
CA THR A 320 -23.34 -22.69 1.36
C THR A 320 -22.52 -22.00 0.27
N GLU A 321 -23.06 -20.97 -0.34
CA GLU A 321 -22.32 -20.11 -1.26
C GLU A 321 -21.31 -19.27 -0.48
N LYS A 322 -20.14 -19.04 -1.05
CA LYS A 322 -19.21 -18.04 -0.52
C LYS A 322 -19.81 -16.65 -0.64
N ILE A 323 -19.52 -15.77 0.31
CA ILE A 323 -19.86 -14.36 0.15
C ILE A 323 -18.89 -13.72 -0.85
N ASP A 324 -19.36 -12.67 -1.53
CA ASP A 324 -18.50 -11.78 -2.30
C ASP A 324 -17.48 -11.10 -1.40
N ASP A 325 -16.38 -10.66 -1.99
CA ASP A 325 -15.35 -9.91 -1.29
C ASP A 325 -15.93 -8.66 -0.63
N GLN A 326 -15.59 -8.46 0.65
CA GLN A 326 -16.05 -7.34 1.44
C GLN A 326 -14.93 -6.35 1.68
N ILE A 327 -15.26 -5.06 1.67
CA ILE A 327 -14.32 -4.00 1.96
C ILE A 327 -14.43 -3.61 3.44
N ILE A 328 -13.30 -3.65 4.13
CA ILE A 328 -13.19 -3.38 5.56
C ILE A 328 -12.23 -2.20 5.77
N GLU A 329 -12.63 -1.26 6.60
CA GLU A 329 -11.79 -0.12 6.97
C GLU A 329 -11.28 -0.29 8.40
N ILE A 330 -9.96 -0.25 8.59
CA ILE A 330 -9.30 -0.36 9.88
C ILE A 330 -8.62 0.97 10.23
N GLY A 331 -8.86 1.48 11.42
CA GLY A 331 -8.16 2.65 11.96
C GLY A 331 -8.74 4.00 11.56
N LYS A 332 -9.58 4.10 10.51
CA LYS A 332 -10.05 5.39 9.96
C LYS A 332 -10.90 6.21 10.91
N ASP A 333 -11.58 5.59 11.84
CA ASP A 333 -12.41 6.24 12.85
C ASP A 333 -11.71 6.37 14.23
N ILE A 334 -10.43 5.99 14.32
CA ILE A 334 -9.64 6.17 15.53
C ILE A 334 -9.18 7.63 15.61
N THR A 335 -9.73 8.36 16.57
CA THR A 335 -9.47 9.80 16.77
C THR A 335 -8.53 10.10 17.94
N SER A 336 -8.31 9.14 18.82
CA SER A 336 -7.44 9.29 20.01
C SER A 336 -6.78 7.95 20.34
N GLU A 337 -5.64 7.99 21.05
CA GLU A 337 -4.89 6.80 21.48
C GLU A 337 -5.72 5.83 22.32
N GLY A 338 -6.64 6.33 23.12
CA GLY A 338 -7.55 5.48 23.91
C GLY A 338 -8.49 4.61 23.09
N LEU A 339 -8.67 4.90 21.80
CA LEU A 339 -9.43 4.09 20.84
C LEU A 339 -8.55 3.18 19.99
N ASN A 340 -7.23 3.22 20.15
CA ASN A 340 -6.32 2.35 19.42
C ASN A 340 -6.56 0.88 19.79
N TYR A 341 -6.28 -0.03 18.86
CA TYR A 341 -6.49 -1.47 19.04
C TYR A 341 -7.95 -1.90 19.27
N LYS A 342 -8.93 -1.07 18.88
CA LYS A 342 -10.33 -1.48 18.95
C LYS A 342 -10.61 -2.65 18.01
N THR A 343 -11.68 -3.42 18.31
CA THR A 343 -12.13 -4.53 17.46
C THR A 343 -13.25 -4.06 16.53
N TYR A 344 -13.08 -4.29 15.23
CA TYR A 344 -14.07 -4.09 14.18
C TYR A 344 -14.81 -5.40 13.98
N THR A 345 -16.08 -5.45 14.35
CA THR A 345 -16.88 -6.68 14.33
C THR A 345 -17.93 -6.64 13.23
N TYR A 346 -17.98 -7.70 12.41
CA TYR A 346 -18.92 -7.85 11.30
C TYR A 346 -19.62 -9.19 11.36
N LEU A 347 -20.88 -9.20 10.90
CA LEU A 347 -21.68 -10.42 10.81
C LEU A 347 -22.05 -10.66 9.33
N TYR A 348 -21.73 -11.84 8.83
CA TYR A 348 -22.09 -12.28 7.48
C TYR A 348 -22.89 -13.56 7.49
N ASN A 349 -23.93 -13.61 6.65
CA ASN A 349 -24.73 -14.79 6.39
C ASN A 349 -24.42 -15.35 5.01
N ASN A 350 -24.20 -16.67 4.92
CA ASN A 350 -24.17 -17.36 3.64
C ASN A 350 -25.57 -17.76 3.20
N LYS A 351 -25.78 -17.79 1.90
CA LYS A 351 -26.93 -18.45 1.29
C LYS A 351 -26.61 -19.93 1.12
N PRO A 352 -27.63 -20.83 1.18
CA PRO A 352 -27.44 -22.23 0.81
C PRO A 352 -26.91 -22.30 -0.62
N PHE A 353 -25.97 -23.22 -0.86
CA PHE A 353 -25.53 -23.48 -2.21
C PHE A 353 -26.66 -24.11 -3.02
N GLU A 354 -26.91 -23.58 -4.19
CA GLU A 354 -27.91 -24.08 -5.13
C GLU A 354 -27.31 -24.13 -6.53
N ALA A 355 -27.61 -25.19 -7.29
CA ALA A 355 -27.19 -25.30 -8.67
C ALA A 355 -28.32 -25.87 -9.55
N TYR A 356 -28.33 -25.45 -10.80
CA TYR A 356 -29.15 -26.12 -11.81
C TYR A 356 -28.54 -27.49 -12.13
N LEU A 357 -29.38 -28.47 -12.42
CA LEU A 357 -28.98 -29.80 -12.85
C LEU A 357 -29.32 -29.98 -14.33
N LYS A 358 -28.29 -30.26 -15.13
CA LYS A 358 -28.43 -30.61 -16.54
C LYS A 358 -28.16 -32.10 -16.74
N VAL A 359 -29.04 -32.81 -17.40
CA VAL A 359 -28.84 -34.20 -17.79
C VAL A 359 -28.67 -34.26 -19.30
N VAL A 360 -27.59 -34.83 -19.75
CA VAL A 360 -27.27 -35.03 -21.17
C VAL A 360 -27.38 -36.52 -21.47
N LYS A 361 -28.25 -36.88 -22.42
CA LYS A 361 -28.39 -38.25 -22.86
C LYS A 361 -27.26 -38.65 -23.75
N LYS A 362 -26.56 -39.75 -23.42
CA LYS A 362 -25.47 -40.27 -24.20
C LYS A 362 -25.70 -41.72 -24.70
N ASP A 363 -25.20 -42.00 -25.87
CA ASP A 363 -25.11 -43.35 -26.43
C ASP A 363 -23.81 -44.03 -25.92
N GLY A 364 -23.96 -45.15 -25.22
CA GLY A 364 -22.87 -45.87 -24.59
C GLY A 364 -21.96 -46.65 -25.55
N ASP A 365 -22.35 -46.82 -26.83
CA ASP A 365 -21.53 -47.45 -27.84
C ASP A 365 -20.65 -46.43 -28.58
N THR A 366 -21.12 -45.18 -28.69
CA THR A 366 -20.41 -44.13 -29.49
C THR A 366 -19.95 -42.94 -28.66
N ASP A 367 -20.36 -42.84 -27.40
CA ASP A 367 -20.18 -41.70 -26.48
C ASP A 367 -20.70 -40.34 -27.03
N LYS A 368 -21.55 -40.40 -28.05
CA LYS A 368 -22.17 -39.20 -28.63
C LYS A 368 -23.47 -38.84 -27.88
N THR A 369 -23.77 -37.54 -27.87
CA THR A 369 -25.06 -37.07 -27.37
C THR A 369 -26.19 -37.64 -28.27
N VAL A 370 -27.24 -38.17 -27.65
CA VAL A 370 -28.39 -38.67 -28.33
C VAL A 370 -29.34 -37.51 -28.61
N LEU A 371 -29.29 -36.99 -29.82
CA LEU A 371 -30.14 -35.85 -30.26
C LEU A 371 -31.58 -36.32 -30.53
N LYS A 372 -32.29 -36.74 -29.49
CA LYS A 372 -33.71 -37.16 -29.53
C LYS A 372 -34.48 -36.64 -28.34
N ALA A 373 -35.65 -36.07 -28.63
CA ALA A 373 -36.63 -35.70 -27.63
C ALA A 373 -37.31 -36.93 -27.01
N ASN A 374 -38.06 -36.65 -25.95
CA ASN A 374 -38.99 -37.56 -25.29
C ASN A 374 -38.39 -38.64 -24.37
N THR A 375 -37.10 -38.58 -24.02
CA THR A 375 -36.61 -39.32 -22.85
C THR A 375 -37.11 -38.66 -21.58
N LYS A 376 -37.68 -39.44 -20.65
CA LYS A 376 -38.26 -38.92 -19.42
C LYS A 376 -37.45 -39.29 -18.21
N TYR A 377 -37.21 -38.29 -17.37
CA TYR A 377 -36.49 -38.42 -16.10
C TYR A 377 -37.34 -37.98 -14.93
N GLN A 378 -37.18 -38.68 -13.82
CA GLN A 378 -37.65 -38.24 -12.50
C GLN A 378 -36.45 -38.08 -11.58
N ILE A 379 -36.44 -36.99 -10.82
CA ILE A 379 -35.34 -36.63 -9.91
C ILE A 379 -35.86 -36.76 -8.48
N TYR A 380 -35.11 -37.41 -7.62
CA TYR A 380 -35.39 -37.57 -6.22
C TYR A 380 -34.26 -37.05 -5.37
N LYS A 381 -34.55 -36.31 -4.30
CA LYS A 381 -33.59 -35.98 -3.26
C LYS A 381 -33.42 -37.18 -2.35
N VAL A 382 -32.15 -37.61 -2.12
CA VAL A 382 -31.82 -38.67 -1.18
C VAL A 382 -31.65 -38.02 0.20
N ASN A 383 -32.51 -38.40 1.14
CA ASN A 383 -32.47 -37.90 2.51
C ASN A 383 -31.37 -38.58 3.33
N LYS A 384 -31.03 -38.02 4.49
CA LYS A 384 -29.98 -38.57 5.38
C LYS A 384 -30.29 -39.98 5.89
N ASP A 385 -31.57 -40.36 5.99
CA ASP A 385 -32.01 -41.70 6.38
C ASP A 385 -32.07 -42.69 5.22
N GLY A 386 -31.66 -42.26 4.00
CA GLY A 386 -31.70 -43.06 2.78
C GLY A 386 -33.06 -43.07 2.08
N SER A 387 -34.07 -42.45 2.64
CA SER A 387 -35.36 -42.27 1.95
C SER A 387 -35.26 -41.30 0.78
N GLU A 388 -36.19 -41.38 -0.15
CA GLU A 388 -36.18 -40.55 -1.35
C GLU A 388 -37.43 -39.62 -1.37
N THR A 389 -37.18 -38.34 -1.65
CA THR A 389 -38.25 -37.35 -1.84
C THR A 389 -38.25 -36.88 -3.29
N LYS A 390 -39.36 -37.06 -3.96
CA LYS A 390 -39.52 -36.64 -5.37
C LYS A 390 -39.37 -35.12 -5.51
N VAL A 391 -38.56 -34.66 -6.45
CA VAL A 391 -38.42 -33.26 -6.80
C VAL A 391 -39.61 -32.84 -7.66
N VAL A 392 -40.38 -31.89 -7.18
CA VAL A 392 -41.45 -31.23 -7.91
C VAL A 392 -41.09 -29.77 -8.03
N GLN A 393 -41.00 -29.26 -9.24
CA GLN A 393 -40.72 -27.85 -9.51
C GLN A 393 -41.92 -27.18 -10.18
N GLN A 394 -42.01 -25.87 -10.08
CA GLN A 394 -43.06 -25.08 -10.68
C GLN A 394 -42.48 -24.12 -11.71
N TYR A 395 -43.11 -24.05 -12.85
CA TYR A 395 -42.81 -23.03 -13.85
C TYR A 395 -44.10 -22.29 -14.26
N SER A 396 -43.93 -21.07 -14.76
CA SER A 396 -45.03 -20.26 -15.24
C SER A 396 -45.32 -20.61 -16.70
N ASN A 397 -46.55 -21.02 -16.98
CA ASN A 397 -47.07 -21.17 -18.35
C ASN A 397 -48.19 -20.14 -18.55
N GLY A 398 -47.79 -18.97 -19.00
CA GLY A 398 -48.71 -17.81 -19.04
C GLY A 398 -49.13 -17.38 -17.62
N ASN A 399 -50.42 -17.39 -17.34
CA ASN A 399 -50.95 -17.00 -16.03
C ASN A 399 -51.15 -18.19 -15.05
N LYS A 400 -50.65 -19.37 -15.36
CA LYS A 400 -50.79 -20.56 -14.52
C LYS A 400 -49.42 -21.10 -14.10
N LEU A 401 -49.34 -21.46 -12.82
CA LEU A 401 -48.23 -22.27 -12.32
C LEU A 401 -48.50 -23.73 -12.62
N VAL A 402 -47.53 -24.40 -13.22
CA VAL A 402 -47.61 -25.83 -13.58
C VAL A 402 -46.53 -26.57 -12.83
N ASP A 403 -46.91 -27.65 -12.13
CA ASP A 403 -45.97 -28.54 -11.48
C ASP A 403 -45.32 -29.45 -12.51
N ILE A 404 -44.01 -29.58 -12.41
CA ILE A 404 -43.18 -30.50 -13.18
C ILE A 404 -42.46 -31.47 -12.23
N ASP A 405 -42.73 -32.73 -12.37
CA ASP A 405 -42.11 -33.84 -11.62
C ASP A 405 -41.44 -34.86 -12.53
N THR A 406 -41.62 -34.68 -13.83
CA THR A 406 -41.05 -35.50 -14.90
C THR A 406 -40.43 -34.56 -15.94
N PHE A 407 -39.14 -34.64 -16.07
CA PHE A 407 -38.35 -33.80 -16.99
C PHE A 407 -38.15 -34.57 -18.31
N VAL A 408 -38.43 -33.91 -19.42
CA VAL A 408 -38.42 -34.54 -20.75
C VAL A 408 -37.37 -33.89 -21.61
N THR A 409 -36.49 -34.71 -22.24
CA THR A 409 -35.47 -34.17 -23.16
C THR A 409 -36.14 -33.48 -24.36
N ASP A 410 -35.50 -32.40 -24.75
CA ASP A 410 -35.73 -31.73 -26.03
C ASP A 410 -35.01 -32.44 -27.20
N GLU A 411 -34.99 -31.83 -28.38
CA GLU A 411 -34.30 -32.35 -29.58
C GLU A 411 -32.77 -32.34 -29.45
N SER A 412 -32.22 -31.59 -28.48
CA SER A 412 -30.79 -31.62 -28.16
C SER A 412 -30.39 -32.83 -27.30
N GLY A 413 -31.35 -33.62 -26.82
CA GLY A 413 -31.13 -34.77 -25.95
C GLY A 413 -30.81 -34.37 -24.50
N GLU A 414 -31.17 -33.17 -24.10
CA GLU A 414 -30.85 -32.59 -22.81
C GLU A 414 -32.09 -32.22 -22.00
N ILE A 415 -31.99 -32.24 -20.70
CA ILE A 415 -32.89 -31.55 -19.80
C ILE A 415 -32.09 -30.62 -18.88
N MET A 416 -32.74 -29.56 -18.41
CA MET A 416 -32.26 -28.74 -17.31
C MET A 416 -33.43 -28.51 -16.32
N THR A 417 -33.12 -28.55 -15.02
CA THR A 417 -34.12 -28.23 -14.01
C THR A 417 -34.60 -26.79 -14.17
N VAL A 418 -35.89 -26.54 -13.89
CA VAL A 418 -36.50 -25.20 -14.05
C VAL A 418 -35.98 -24.22 -12.99
N LYS A 419 -35.68 -24.73 -11.80
CA LYS A 419 -35.08 -23.98 -10.68
C LYS A 419 -33.84 -24.71 -10.18
N ALA A 420 -32.93 -23.95 -9.59
CA ALA A 420 -31.78 -24.52 -8.91
C ALA A 420 -32.23 -25.49 -7.80
N LEU A 421 -31.46 -26.54 -7.62
CA LEU A 421 -31.62 -27.52 -6.56
C LEU A 421 -30.67 -27.17 -5.40
N LYS A 422 -31.16 -27.22 -4.17
CA LYS A 422 -30.37 -27.06 -2.95
C LYS A 422 -29.32 -28.16 -2.84
N SER A 423 -28.21 -27.87 -2.14
CA SER A 423 -27.18 -28.87 -1.93
C SER A 423 -27.71 -30.19 -1.35
N GLY A 424 -27.11 -31.27 -1.77
CA GLY A 424 -27.48 -32.64 -1.39
C GLY A 424 -27.24 -33.65 -2.50
N THR A 425 -27.54 -34.91 -2.19
CA THR A 425 -27.50 -36.00 -3.17
C THR A 425 -28.83 -36.17 -3.83
N TYR A 426 -28.82 -36.24 -5.13
CA TYR A 426 -30.02 -36.47 -5.96
C TYR A 426 -29.86 -37.73 -6.78
N ARG A 427 -30.94 -38.47 -6.90
CA ARG A 427 -31.05 -39.70 -7.68
C ARG A 427 -31.93 -39.47 -8.89
N ILE A 428 -31.39 -39.77 -10.07
CA ILE A 428 -32.07 -39.54 -11.35
C ILE A 428 -32.46 -40.89 -11.93
N TYR A 429 -33.76 -41.06 -12.12
CA TYR A 429 -34.34 -42.22 -12.76
C TYR A 429 -34.74 -41.88 -14.19
N GLU A 430 -34.32 -42.67 -15.15
CA GLU A 430 -34.91 -42.66 -16.48
C GLU A 430 -36.16 -43.53 -16.46
N THR A 431 -37.34 -42.93 -16.68
CA THR A 431 -38.63 -43.63 -16.63
C THR A 431 -39.15 -44.05 -17.98
N ASP A 432 -38.67 -43.37 -19.05
CA ASP A 432 -39.04 -43.69 -20.44
C ASP A 432 -37.87 -43.30 -21.34
N SER A 433 -37.40 -44.20 -22.17
CA SER A 433 -36.28 -43.96 -23.07
C SER A 433 -36.75 -43.60 -24.46
N ALA A 434 -36.00 -42.74 -25.14
CA ALA A 434 -36.24 -42.49 -26.55
C ALA A 434 -36.16 -43.78 -27.38
N SER A 435 -37.02 -43.88 -28.38
CA SER A 435 -37.13 -45.06 -29.24
C SER A 435 -35.77 -45.54 -29.76
N GLY A 436 -35.52 -46.84 -29.63
CA GLY A 436 -34.29 -47.48 -30.07
C GLY A 436 -33.16 -47.56 -29.02
N LEU A 437 -33.39 -47.08 -27.80
CA LEU A 437 -32.42 -47.19 -26.69
C LEU A 437 -32.95 -48.11 -25.58
N VAL A 438 -32.03 -48.71 -24.84
CA VAL A 438 -32.32 -49.58 -23.68
C VAL A 438 -31.78 -48.93 -22.44
N ILE A 439 -32.62 -48.73 -21.43
CA ILE A 439 -32.21 -48.25 -20.10
C ILE A 439 -31.28 -49.26 -19.48
N LYS A 440 -30.04 -48.86 -19.27
CA LYS A 440 -28.97 -49.71 -18.70
C LYS A 440 -28.96 -49.67 -17.18
N ASP A 441 -28.92 -48.46 -16.65
CA ASP A 441 -28.78 -48.26 -15.22
C ASP A 441 -30.14 -47.87 -14.63
N LYS A 442 -30.49 -48.44 -13.49
CA LYS A 442 -31.77 -48.16 -12.83
C LYS A 442 -31.87 -46.69 -12.43
N TYR A 443 -30.76 -46.10 -11.99
CA TYR A 443 -30.61 -44.68 -11.64
C TYR A 443 -29.15 -44.27 -11.67
N ILE A 444 -28.90 -43.00 -11.66
CA ILE A 444 -27.60 -42.40 -11.36
C ILE A 444 -27.73 -41.43 -10.20
N ASP A 445 -26.71 -41.37 -9.36
CA ASP A 445 -26.62 -40.40 -8.26
C ASP A 445 -25.74 -39.21 -8.67
N VAL A 446 -26.17 -38.02 -8.28
CA VAL A 446 -25.43 -36.77 -8.48
C VAL A 446 -25.41 -35.96 -7.18
N THR A 447 -24.29 -35.33 -6.87
CA THR A 447 -24.18 -34.43 -5.73
C THR A 447 -24.23 -32.99 -6.22
N ILE A 448 -25.20 -32.22 -5.73
CA ILE A 448 -25.24 -30.78 -5.84
C ILE A 448 -24.50 -30.22 -4.63
N GLY A 449 -23.42 -29.48 -4.87
CA GLY A 449 -22.62 -28.93 -3.77
C GLY A 449 -21.47 -28.08 -4.27
N SER A 450 -21.03 -27.12 -3.47
CA SER A 450 -19.95 -26.19 -3.78
C SER A 450 -18.58 -26.89 -3.97
N GLN A 451 -18.44 -28.11 -3.46
CA GLN A 451 -17.25 -28.94 -3.57
C GLN A 451 -17.30 -29.92 -4.75
N ASN A 452 -18.37 -29.94 -5.54
CA ASN A 452 -18.45 -30.79 -6.71
C ASN A 452 -17.49 -30.30 -7.80
N PRO A 453 -16.50 -31.10 -8.22
CA PRO A 453 -15.50 -30.68 -9.23
C PRO A 453 -16.13 -30.47 -10.62
N ASP A 454 -17.29 -31.08 -10.89
CA ASP A 454 -17.98 -31.01 -12.18
C ASP A 454 -18.96 -29.82 -12.27
N TYR A 455 -18.97 -28.97 -11.27
CA TYR A 455 -19.81 -27.78 -11.30
C TYR A 455 -19.16 -26.70 -12.18
N THR A 456 -20.00 -26.12 -13.04
CA THR A 456 -19.65 -25.01 -13.92
C THR A 456 -20.60 -23.84 -13.67
N SER A 457 -20.44 -22.74 -14.38
CA SER A 457 -21.39 -21.64 -14.40
C SER A 457 -22.07 -21.52 -15.77
N TRP A 458 -23.32 -21.07 -15.78
CA TRP A 458 -24.01 -20.65 -16.99
C TRP A 458 -24.72 -19.32 -16.76
N THR A 459 -24.93 -18.58 -17.82
CA THR A 459 -25.57 -17.26 -17.75
C THR A 459 -26.97 -17.37 -18.35
N ASP A 460 -27.98 -16.90 -17.61
CA ASP A 460 -29.35 -16.84 -18.08
C ASP A 460 -29.58 -15.71 -19.10
N THR A 461 -30.80 -15.63 -19.61
CA THR A 461 -31.18 -14.61 -20.61
C THR A 461 -31.21 -13.18 -20.06
N GLU A 462 -31.19 -13.01 -18.73
CA GLU A 462 -31.15 -11.73 -18.03
C GLU A 462 -29.72 -11.30 -17.69
N GLY A 463 -28.74 -12.18 -17.96
CA GLY A 463 -27.32 -11.92 -17.68
C GLY A 463 -26.84 -12.37 -16.30
N ASN A 464 -27.69 -13.08 -15.52
CA ASN A 464 -27.29 -13.59 -14.21
C ASN A 464 -26.49 -14.89 -14.35
N SER A 465 -25.44 -15.01 -13.55
CA SER A 465 -24.62 -16.22 -13.50
C SER A 465 -25.17 -17.20 -12.46
N HIS A 466 -25.29 -18.46 -12.83
CA HIS A 466 -25.82 -19.54 -12.01
C HIS A 466 -24.85 -20.72 -12.00
N ALA A 467 -24.80 -21.44 -10.88
CA ALA A 467 -24.09 -22.72 -10.80
C ALA A 467 -24.84 -23.79 -11.57
N LEU A 468 -24.13 -24.65 -12.30
CA LEU A 468 -24.66 -25.72 -13.13
C LEU A 468 -23.87 -27.01 -12.90
N VAL A 469 -24.56 -28.08 -12.56
CA VAL A 469 -23.99 -29.43 -12.52
C VAL A 469 -24.51 -30.20 -13.75
N THR A 470 -23.60 -30.73 -14.54
CA THR A 470 -23.95 -31.53 -15.74
C THR A 470 -23.62 -32.98 -15.49
N VAL A 471 -24.60 -33.86 -15.75
CA VAL A 471 -24.41 -35.31 -15.69
C VAL A 471 -24.76 -35.97 -17.02
N HIS A 472 -24.09 -37.06 -17.31
CA HIS A 472 -24.29 -37.84 -18.52
C HIS A 472 -25.06 -39.14 -18.18
N TYR A 473 -26.25 -39.29 -18.74
CA TYR A 473 -27.01 -40.52 -18.60
C TYR A 473 -26.83 -41.40 -19.85
N VAL A 474 -26.19 -42.56 -19.66
CA VAL A 474 -25.70 -43.38 -20.75
C VAL A 474 -26.63 -44.59 -20.98
N ASN A 475 -27.20 -44.72 -22.19
CA ASN A 475 -27.94 -45.90 -22.63
C ASN A 475 -27.24 -46.54 -23.79
N LYS A 476 -27.62 -47.79 -24.07
CA LYS A 476 -27.15 -48.52 -25.24
C LYS A 476 -28.23 -48.64 -26.28
N GLU A 477 -27.86 -48.75 -27.53
CA GLU A 477 -28.79 -49.06 -28.59
C GLU A 477 -29.44 -50.42 -28.38
N ALA A 478 -30.74 -50.52 -28.65
CA ALA A 478 -31.44 -51.78 -28.71
C ALA A 478 -30.92 -52.57 -29.92
N LYS A 479 -30.36 -53.73 -29.67
CA LYS A 479 -29.84 -54.59 -30.72
C LYS A 479 -30.74 -55.80 -30.91
N GLY A 480 -31.18 -56.03 -32.13
CA GLY A 480 -32.00 -57.20 -32.51
C GLY A 480 -31.19 -58.14 -33.41
N LYS A 481 -31.49 -59.41 -33.29
CA LYS A 481 -30.95 -60.41 -34.23
C LYS A 481 -32.06 -60.81 -35.18
N LEU A 482 -31.87 -60.58 -36.47
CA LEU A 482 -32.73 -61.08 -37.49
C LEU A 482 -32.33 -62.51 -37.85
N THR A 483 -33.24 -63.42 -37.65
CA THR A 483 -33.05 -64.80 -38.15
C THR A 483 -34.04 -64.99 -39.30
N LEU A 484 -33.49 -65.23 -40.46
CA LEU A 484 -34.23 -65.59 -41.66
C LEU A 484 -34.18 -67.10 -41.82
N THR A 485 -35.36 -67.68 -41.89
CA THR A 485 -35.49 -69.07 -42.20
C THR A 485 -36.17 -69.22 -43.58
N LYS A 486 -35.51 -69.78 -44.49
CA LYS A 486 -36.06 -70.06 -45.82
C LYS A 486 -36.42 -71.55 -45.91
N THR A 487 -37.68 -71.80 -46.17
CA THR A 487 -38.17 -73.18 -46.46
C THR A 487 -38.67 -73.23 -47.87
N GLY A 488 -38.66 -74.38 -48.45
CA GLY A 488 -39.18 -74.64 -49.78
C GLY A 488 -39.53 -76.11 -49.97
N GLU A 489 -40.38 -76.32 -50.86
CA GLU A 489 -40.72 -77.69 -51.21
C GLU A 489 -39.58 -78.37 -51.97
N VAL A 490 -39.07 -79.44 -51.41
CA VAL A 490 -38.01 -80.26 -51.99
C VAL A 490 -38.61 -81.60 -52.43
N LEU A 491 -38.30 -82.02 -53.64
CA LEU A 491 -38.78 -83.33 -54.15
C LEU A 491 -38.25 -84.43 -53.23
N LYS A 492 -39.19 -85.07 -52.52
CA LYS A 492 -38.86 -86.20 -51.63
C LYS A 492 -38.73 -87.53 -52.36
N SER A 493 -39.63 -87.74 -53.27
CA SER A 493 -39.65 -88.95 -54.05
C SER A 493 -40.38 -88.76 -55.39
N PHE A 494 -40.00 -89.49 -56.33
CA PHE A 494 -40.59 -89.57 -57.66
C PHE A 494 -41.02 -90.98 -57.91
N ASN A 495 -42.29 -91.25 -58.08
CA ASN A 495 -42.84 -92.56 -58.45
C ASN A 495 -43.19 -92.56 -59.93
N LYS A 496 -42.35 -93.29 -60.67
CA LYS A 496 -42.55 -93.43 -62.06
C LYS A 496 -43.53 -94.57 -62.37
N ASP A 497 -44.55 -94.23 -63.11
CA ASP A 497 -45.48 -95.26 -63.64
C ASP A 497 -44.96 -95.65 -65.06
N VAL A 498 -44.41 -96.86 -65.17
CA VAL A 498 -43.72 -97.31 -66.40
C VAL A 498 -44.73 -97.61 -67.52
N SER A 499 -46.02 -97.83 -67.17
CA SER A 499 -47.13 -98.13 -68.08
C SER A 499 -47.88 -96.89 -68.53
N ASN A 500 -47.83 -95.83 -67.79
CA ASN A 500 -48.48 -94.53 -68.09
C ASN A 500 -47.73 -93.34 -67.49
N PRO A 501 -46.88 -92.68 -68.31
CA PRO A 501 -46.11 -91.55 -67.82
C PRO A 501 -46.90 -90.39 -67.25
N GLU A 502 -48.18 -90.23 -67.67
CA GLU A 502 -49.06 -89.18 -67.12
C GLU A 502 -49.49 -89.44 -65.67
N LYS A 503 -49.27 -90.65 -65.16
CA LYS A 503 -49.55 -91.02 -63.75
C LYS A 503 -48.26 -90.92 -62.87
N ASN A 504 -47.25 -90.33 -63.35
CA ASN A 504 -46.06 -90.03 -62.49
C ASN A 504 -46.52 -89.19 -61.33
N LYS A 505 -46.07 -89.54 -60.12
CA LYS A 505 -46.38 -88.82 -58.90
C LYS A 505 -45.09 -88.23 -58.32
N PHE A 506 -45.09 -86.94 -58.18
CA PHE A 506 -43.99 -86.18 -57.47
C PHE A 506 -44.49 -85.90 -56.04
N ASN A 507 -43.72 -86.33 -55.08
CA ASN A 507 -44.02 -86.05 -53.69
C ASN A 507 -42.96 -85.05 -53.17
N TYR A 508 -43.40 -83.95 -52.61
CA TYR A 508 -42.62 -82.88 -52.06
C TYR A 508 -42.66 -82.89 -50.54
N LYS A 509 -41.68 -82.34 -49.85
CA LYS A 509 -41.66 -82.05 -48.45
C LYS A 509 -41.05 -80.70 -48.26
N ASP A 510 -41.53 -80.01 -47.23
CA ASP A 510 -40.90 -78.77 -46.78
C ASP A 510 -39.59 -79.09 -46.07
N GLU A 511 -38.51 -78.49 -46.53
CA GLU A 511 -37.22 -78.54 -45.87
C GLU A 511 -36.58 -77.15 -45.78
N TYR A 512 -35.74 -76.97 -44.77
CA TYR A 512 -34.90 -75.77 -44.72
C TYR A 512 -33.92 -75.76 -45.89
N LEU A 513 -33.98 -74.69 -46.65
CA LEU A 513 -33.07 -74.54 -47.80
C LEU A 513 -31.78 -73.91 -47.24
N LYS A 514 -30.65 -74.63 -47.42
CA LYS A 514 -29.33 -74.06 -47.13
C LYS A 514 -28.99 -73.09 -48.27
N GLY A 515 -28.70 -71.80 -47.88
CA GLY A 515 -28.22 -70.78 -48.77
C GLY A 515 -26.73 -70.75 -48.83
#